data_68cdc3fe314b85a08b7e568a0c3361c9
#
_entry.id   68cdc3fe314b85a08b7e568a0c3361c9
#
_cell.length_a   1.000
_cell.length_b   1.000
_cell.length_c   1.000
_cell.angle_alpha   90.00
_cell.angle_beta   90.00
_cell.angle_gamma   90.00
#
_symmetry.space_group_name_H-M   'P 1'
#
loop_
_entity.id
_entity.type
_entity.pdbx_description
1 polymer ?
#
loop_
_entity_poly.entity_id
_entity_poly.type
_entity_poly.pdbx_seq_one_letter_code
_entity_poly.pdbx_strand_id
1 'polypeptide(L)' 'MQNTIYIFEFKVDGTPEEALEQINSKQYAILYQADHRKVIKVGVNFDSTTRTIGDWKIEN' A
#
# COMPACT_ATOMS: atom_id res chain seq x y z
N MET A 1 -23.06 -3.58 -0.36
CA MET A 1 -22.18 -2.56 -0.93
C MET A 1 -20.83 -2.60 -0.25
N GLN A 2 -19.77 -2.66 -1.02
CA GLN A 2 -18.43 -2.70 -0.45
C GLN A 2 -18.01 -1.31 0.02
N ASN A 3 -17.62 -1.23 1.27
CA ASN A 3 -17.14 0.01 1.84
C ASN A 3 -15.66 -0.17 2.23
N THR A 4 -14.84 -0.37 1.22
CA THR A 4 -13.43 -0.62 1.43
C THR A 4 -12.60 0.41 0.68
N ILE A 5 -11.63 0.96 1.37
CA ILE A 5 -10.65 1.89 0.78
C ILE A 5 -9.34 1.14 0.62
N TYR A 6 -8.79 1.17 -0.59
CA TYR A 6 -7.49 0.57 -0.87
C TYR A 6 -6.47 1.68 -1.06
N ILE A 7 -5.36 1.56 -0.35
CA ILE A 7 -4.25 2.51 -0.47
C ILE A 7 -3.06 1.75 -1.03
N PHE A 8 -2.58 2.17 -2.19
CA PHE A 8 -1.44 1.55 -2.84
C PHE A 8 -0.23 2.46 -2.78
N GLU A 9 0.92 1.87 -2.53
CA GLU A 9 2.20 2.56 -2.61
C GLU A 9 3.15 1.67 -3.40
N PHE A 10 3.86 2.28 -4.35
CA PHE A 10 4.77 1.56 -5.22
C PHE A 10 6.21 1.95 -4.92
N LYS A 11 7.07 0.95 -4.86
CA LYS A 11 8.51 1.15 -4.78
C LYS A 11 9.15 0.55 -6.02
N VAL A 12 10.26 1.12 -6.44
CA VAL A 12 11.05 0.58 -7.54
C VAL A 12 12.35 0.05 -6.95
N ASP A 13 12.61 -1.23 -7.17
CA ASP A 13 13.81 -1.91 -6.68
C ASP A 13 13.99 -1.75 -5.17
N GLY A 14 12.88 -1.86 -4.44
CA GLY A 14 12.86 -1.83 -2.98
C GLY A 14 12.15 -3.05 -2.43
N THR A 15 11.33 -2.83 -1.41
CA THR A 15 10.55 -3.91 -0.81
C THR A 15 9.11 -3.49 -0.60
N PRO A 16 8.16 -4.45 -0.57
CA PRO A 16 6.78 -4.14 -0.22
C PRO A 16 6.65 -3.58 1.19
N GLU A 17 7.50 -4.02 2.11
CA GLU A 17 7.52 -3.51 3.48
C GLU A 17 7.85 -2.03 3.52
N GLU A 18 8.80 -1.61 2.70
CA GLU A 18 9.13 -0.19 2.59
C GLU A 18 7.95 0.62 2.06
N ALA A 19 7.23 0.05 1.10
CA ALA A 19 6.04 0.71 0.58
C ALA A 19 4.96 0.87 1.65
N LEU A 20 4.73 -0.18 2.43
CA LEU A 20 3.77 -0.12 3.53
C LEU A 20 4.20 0.90 4.59
N GLU A 21 5.49 0.96 4.88
CA GLU A 21 6.01 1.94 5.83
C GLU A 21 5.77 3.36 5.34
N GLN A 22 5.88 3.59 4.03
CA GLN A 22 5.57 4.89 3.47
C GLN A 22 4.10 5.26 3.63
N ILE A 23 3.22 4.30 3.42
CA ILE A 23 1.79 4.54 3.64
C ILE A 23 1.56 4.95 5.08
N ASN A 24 2.16 4.24 6.03
CA ASN A 24 1.98 4.51 7.44
C ASN A 24 2.59 5.85 7.85
N SER A 25 3.76 6.19 7.30
CA SER A 25 4.42 7.45 7.66
C SER A 25 3.72 8.66 7.06
N LYS A 26 3.07 8.50 5.92
CA LYS A 26 2.28 9.57 5.32
C LYS A 26 0.90 9.70 5.97
N GLN A 27 0.57 8.79 6.86
CA GLN A 27 -0.66 8.82 7.65
C GLN A 27 -1.93 8.84 6.80
N TYR A 28 -1.91 8.20 5.66
CA TYR A 28 -3.09 8.11 4.81
C TYR A 28 -4.27 7.48 5.56
N ALA A 29 -3.98 6.48 6.39
CA ALA A 29 -5.03 5.78 7.10
C ALA A 29 -5.78 6.71 8.07
N ILE A 30 -5.07 7.70 8.64
CA ILE A 30 -5.69 8.64 9.58
C ILE A 30 -6.76 9.47 8.88
N LEU A 31 -6.55 9.81 7.61
CA LEU A 31 -7.52 10.61 6.86
C LEU A 31 -8.85 9.89 6.68
N TYR A 32 -8.84 8.56 6.78
CA TYR A 32 -10.04 7.76 6.56
C TYR A 32 -10.58 7.13 7.82
N GLN A 33 -9.99 7.40 8.98
CA GLN A 33 -10.42 6.76 10.22
C GLN A 33 -11.86 7.11 10.61
N ALA A 34 -12.28 8.32 10.33
CA ALA A 34 -13.62 8.75 10.66
C ALA A 34 -14.67 8.22 9.69
N ASP A 35 -14.27 7.54 8.67
CA ASP A 35 -15.12 7.17 7.55
C ASP A 35 -15.79 5.80 7.75
N HIS A 36 -15.47 5.10 8.80
CA HIS A 36 -16.02 3.77 9.12
C HIS A 36 -15.81 2.73 8.02
N ARG A 37 -15.11 3.07 6.96
CA ARG A 37 -14.80 2.11 5.91
C ARG A 37 -13.55 1.32 6.27
N LYS A 38 -13.51 0.07 5.82
CA LYS A 38 -12.32 -0.74 5.99
C LYS A 38 -11.20 -0.18 5.11
N VAL A 39 -10.01 -0.07 5.67
CA VAL A 39 -8.85 0.41 4.93
C VAL A 39 -7.88 -0.75 4.76
N ILE A 40 -7.51 -1.01 3.51
CA ILE A 40 -6.54 -2.03 3.17
C ILE A 40 -5.34 -1.35 2.51
N LYS A 41 -4.16 -1.60 3.04
CA LYS A 41 -2.92 -1.03 2.54
C LYS A 41 -2.19 -2.07 1.71
N VAL A 42 -1.73 -1.67 0.53
CA VAL A 42 -1.04 -2.57 -0.38
C VAL A 42 0.30 -1.95 -0.75
N GLY A 43 1.37 -2.60 -0.34
CA GLY A 43 2.72 -2.23 -0.74
C GLY A 43 3.14 -3.07 -1.93
N VAL A 44 3.61 -2.43 -2.98
CA VAL A 44 4.01 -3.10 -4.22
C VAL A 44 5.43 -2.73 -4.56
N ASN A 45 6.26 -3.72 -4.85
CA ASN A 45 7.60 -3.48 -5.34
C ASN A 45 7.66 -3.82 -6.82
N PHE A 46 8.10 -2.84 -7.61
CA PHE A 46 8.32 -3.00 -9.04
C PHE A 46 9.79 -3.29 -9.30
N ASP A 47 10.04 -4.36 -10.05
CA ASP A 47 11.40 -4.75 -10.42
C ASP A 47 11.74 -4.14 -11.77
N SER A 48 12.66 -3.18 -11.78
CA SER A 48 13.03 -2.48 -13.01
C SER A 48 13.83 -3.36 -13.96
N THR A 49 14.48 -4.41 -13.43
CA THR A 49 15.25 -5.33 -14.27
C THR A 49 14.34 -6.17 -15.15
N THR A 50 13.28 -6.71 -14.56
CA THR A 50 12.30 -7.51 -15.29
C THR A 50 11.16 -6.67 -15.85
N ARG A 51 11.03 -5.42 -15.37
CA ARG A 51 9.95 -4.50 -15.73
C ARG A 51 8.58 -5.05 -15.38
N THR A 52 8.52 -5.75 -14.26
CA THR A 52 7.28 -6.32 -13.78
C THR A 52 7.14 -6.09 -12.28
N ILE A 53 5.96 -6.41 -11.73
CA ILE A 53 5.77 -6.41 -10.30
C ILE A 53 6.58 -7.57 -9.74
N GLY A 54 7.53 -7.26 -8.85
CA GLY A 54 8.36 -8.27 -8.21
C GLY A 54 7.61 -8.98 -7.10
N ASP A 55 7.07 -8.22 -6.17
CA ASP A 55 6.31 -8.77 -5.06
C ASP A 55 5.40 -7.69 -4.48
N TRP A 56 4.50 -8.11 -3.61
CA TRP A 56 3.57 -7.21 -2.94
C TRP A 56 3.22 -7.74 -1.56
N LYS A 57 2.69 -6.86 -0.72
CA LYS A 57 2.25 -7.23 0.61
C LYS A 57 1.00 -6.43 0.96
N ILE A 58 0.04 -7.10 1.57
CA ILE A 58 -1.23 -6.50 1.96
C ILE A 58 -1.29 -6.42 3.48
N GLU A 59 -1.71 -5.26 3.98
CA GLU A 59 -1.89 -5.04 5.40
C GLU A 59 -3.28 -4.49 5.66
N ASN A 60 -4.01 -5.15 6.53
CA ASN A 60 -5.35 -4.71 6.94
C ASN A 60 -5.29 -3.67 8.06
#